data_874e80f4ca8b772651471849b0ea7bba
#
_entry.id   874e80f4ca8b772651471849b0ea7bba
#
_cell.length_a   1.000
_cell.length_b   1.000
_cell.length_c   1.000
_cell.angle_alpha   90.00
_cell.angle_beta   90.00
_cell.angle_gamma   90.00
#
_symmetry.space_group_name_H-M   'P 1'
#
loop_
_entity.id
_entity.type
_entity.pdbx_description
1 polymer ?
#
loop_
_entity_poly.entity_id
_entity_poly.type
_entity_poly.pdbx_seq_one_letter_code
_entity_poly.pdbx_strand_id
1 'polypeptide(L)'
;GYIGAVQMTLSHGEDFSIELTDDAFIADYNTKGNTTTLMIVVPESKELFTTVGDFEIVETLAANSNDYVDVVNPEAISLGSAYPNPFNPATSFELSVGNAGHVTMNVYNVMGQVVETLVNNTMDAGNYNITWDATNFSSGMYVVKAETVNGLASQKVMLVK
;
A
#
# COMPACT_ATOMS: atom_id res chain seq x y z
N GLY A 1 -17.22 3.72 -1.27
CA GLY A 1 -17.76 3.55 0.08
C GLY A 1 -17.73 4.89 0.81
N TYR A 2 -18.56 5.05 1.82
CA TYR A 2 -18.60 6.25 2.66
C TYR A 2 -17.52 6.11 3.75
N ILE A 3 -16.69 7.14 3.91
CA ILE A 3 -15.69 7.23 4.98
C ILE A 3 -16.29 8.08 6.11
N GLY A 4 -16.43 7.52 7.30
CA GLY A 4 -16.98 8.20 8.46
C GLY A 4 -15.94 8.99 9.26
N ALA A 5 -14.68 8.51 9.30
CA ALA A 5 -13.56 9.20 9.94
C ALA A 5 -12.23 8.77 9.34
N VAL A 6 -11.27 9.68 9.35
CA VAL A 6 -9.87 9.43 8.96
C VAL A 6 -8.97 9.97 10.06
N GLN A 7 -8.03 9.16 10.53
CA GLN A 7 -6.90 9.60 11.34
C GLN A 7 -5.62 9.35 10.55
N MET A 8 -4.72 10.32 10.52
CA MET A 8 -3.40 10.20 9.90
C MET A 8 -2.31 10.68 10.85
N THR A 9 -1.14 10.05 10.74
CA THR A 9 0.08 10.49 11.39
C THR A 9 1.10 10.81 10.31
N LEU A 10 1.57 12.06 10.30
CA LEU A 10 2.55 12.59 9.34
C LEU A 10 3.89 12.81 10.05
N SER A 11 4.98 12.38 9.43
CA SER A 11 6.35 12.77 9.81
C SER A 11 6.84 13.86 8.86
N HIS A 12 7.49 14.91 9.38
CA HIS A 12 7.86 16.09 8.60
C HIS A 12 9.09 16.82 9.16
N GLY A 13 9.62 17.76 8.39
CA GLY A 13 10.68 18.70 8.83
C GLY A 13 10.17 19.85 9.68
N GLU A 14 11.09 20.76 10.04
CA GLU A 14 10.77 21.95 10.86
C GLU A 14 9.96 23.00 10.09
N ASP A 15 10.10 23.03 8.75
CA ASP A 15 9.40 23.99 7.87
C ASP A 15 8.00 23.51 7.42
N PHE A 16 7.42 22.55 8.15
CA PHE A 16 6.11 21.99 7.83
C PHE A 16 4.97 22.82 8.42
N SER A 17 3.94 23.05 7.61
CA SER A 17 2.66 23.55 8.07
C SER A 17 1.52 22.80 7.40
N ILE A 18 0.38 22.71 8.08
CA ILE A 18 -0.82 22.02 7.62
C ILE A 18 -2.03 22.92 7.79
N GLU A 19 -2.92 22.89 6.80
CA GLU A 19 -4.25 23.49 6.84
C GLU A 19 -5.28 22.41 6.52
N LEU A 20 -6.22 22.17 7.43
CA LEU A 20 -7.26 21.16 7.27
C LEU A 20 -8.41 21.69 6.43
N THR A 21 -9.18 20.77 5.81
CA THR A 21 -10.40 21.11 5.10
C THR A 21 -11.47 21.66 6.04
N ASP A 22 -12.22 22.66 5.57
CA ASP A 22 -13.44 23.15 6.22
C ASP A 22 -14.67 22.28 5.89
N ASP A 23 -14.55 21.38 4.90
CA ASP A 23 -15.59 20.48 4.42
C ASP A 23 -15.61 19.15 5.21
N ALA A 24 -15.69 19.25 6.55
CA ALA A 24 -15.80 18.11 7.45
C ALA A 24 -16.63 18.47 8.69
N PHE A 25 -17.25 17.48 9.31
CA PHE A 25 -17.99 17.71 10.57
C PHE A 25 -17.05 18.08 11.73
N ILE A 26 -15.88 17.46 11.80
CA ILE A 26 -14.76 17.80 12.68
C ILE A 26 -13.47 17.62 11.90
N ALA A 27 -12.59 18.62 11.95
CA ALA A 27 -11.21 18.50 11.50
C ALA A 27 -10.31 19.13 12.57
N ASP A 28 -9.35 18.37 13.07
CA ASP A 28 -8.42 18.80 14.10
C ASP A 28 -7.06 18.11 13.93
N TYR A 29 -5.99 18.77 14.40
CA TYR A 29 -4.65 18.19 14.39
C TYR A 29 -3.83 18.61 15.60
N ASN A 30 -2.82 17.79 15.91
CA ASN A 30 -1.85 18.07 16.97
C ASN A 30 -0.44 17.77 16.49
N THR A 31 0.45 18.75 16.61
CA THR A 31 1.86 18.61 16.23
C THR A 31 2.74 18.51 17.47
N LYS A 32 3.62 17.50 17.49
CA LYS A 32 4.66 17.31 18.50
C LYS A 32 6.01 17.09 17.83
N GLY A 33 6.88 18.10 17.86
CA GLY A 33 8.16 18.05 17.15
C GLY A 33 7.92 17.86 15.65
N ASN A 34 8.50 16.83 15.08
CA ASN A 34 8.42 16.52 13.65
C ASN A 34 7.29 15.52 13.31
N THR A 35 6.28 15.43 14.15
CA THR A 35 5.14 14.52 13.92
C THR A 35 3.82 15.27 14.12
N THR A 36 2.93 15.18 13.13
CA THR A 36 1.57 15.72 13.19
C THR A 36 0.56 14.58 13.09
N THR A 37 -0.34 14.50 14.08
CA THR A 37 -1.50 13.60 14.01
C THR A 37 -2.74 14.44 13.76
N LEU A 38 -3.51 14.08 12.74
CA LEU A 38 -4.77 14.74 12.37
C LEU A 38 -5.93 13.76 12.44
N MET A 39 -7.12 14.28 12.73
CA MET A 39 -8.37 13.53 12.70
C MET A 39 -9.45 14.34 11.96
N ILE A 40 -10.08 13.71 10.99
CA ILE A 40 -11.15 14.30 10.20
C ILE A 40 -12.36 13.37 10.26
N VAL A 41 -13.50 13.91 10.71
CA VAL A 41 -14.75 13.16 10.88
C VAL A 41 -15.76 13.63 9.85
N VAL A 42 -16.36 12.68 9.14
CA VAL A 42 -17.34 12.91 8.06
C VAL A 42 -16.81 13.92 7.04
N PRO A 43 -15.72 13.60 6.33
CA PRO A 43 -15.23 14.48 5.26
C PRO A 43 -16.24 14.54 4.12
N GLU A 44 -16.59 15.73 3.69
CA GLU A 44 -17.48 15.97 2.53
C GLU A 44 -16.68 16.19 1.25
N SER A 45 -15.37 16.47 1.37
CA SER A 45 -14.42 16.66 0.28
C SER A 45 -13.46 15.48 0.15
N LYS A 46 -12.86 15.34 -1.04
CA LYS A 46 -11.73 14.42 -1.28
C LYS A 46 -10.39 15.02 -0.86
N GLU A 47 -10.32 16.33 -0.76
CA GLU A 47 -9.16 17.06 -0.27
C GLU A 47 -9.32 17.25 1.24
N LEU A 48 -8.51 16.54 2.01
CA LEU A 48 -8.62 16.52 3.47
C LEU A 48 -7.79 17.59 4.14
N PHE A 49 -6.67 17.97 3.54
CA PHE A 49 -5.74 18.99 4.02
C PHE A 49 -4.80 19.45 2.90
N THR A 50 -4.20 20.61 3.11
CA THR A 50 -3.08 21.11 2.31
C THR A 50 -1.85 21.28 3.20
N THR A 51 -0.66 21.20 2.63
CA THR A 51 0.60 21.33 3.38
C THR A 51 1.58 22.25 2.67
N VAL A 52 2.47 22.85 3.46
CA VAL A 52 3.72 23.44 2.99
C VAL A 52 4.87 22.67 3.64
N GLY A 53 5.89 22.35 2.87
CA GLY A 53 7.00 21.47 3.28
C GLY A 53 6.76 20.01 2.97
N ASP A 54 7.85 19.24 3.00
CA ASP A 54 7.82 17.81 2.73
C ASP A 54 7.30 17.03 3.95
N PHE A 55 6.52 15.99 3.71
CA PHE A 55 6.02 15.10 4.75
C PHE A 55 5.94 13.66 4.25
N GLU A 56 5.88 12.74 5.19
CA GLU A 56 5.65 11.29 4.96
C GLU A 56 4.45 10.85 5.80
N ILE A 57 3.54 10.08 5.20
CA ILE A 57 2.43 9.47 5.94
C ILE A 57 2.96 8.21 6.64
N VAL A 58 3.01 8.26 7.98
CA VAL A 58 3.51 7.14 8.81
C VAL A 58 2.39 6.14 9.09
N GLU A 59 1.17 6.64 9.33
CA GLU A 59 0.03 5.81 9.66
C GLU A 59 -1.26 6.46 9.14
N THR A 60 -2.17 5.63 8.65
CA THR A 60 -3.52 6.05 8.28
C THR A 60 -4.54 5.03 8.77
N LEU A 61 -5.54 5.50 9.51
CA LEU A 61 -6.70 4.73 9.93
C LEU A 61 -7.94 5.38 9.35
N ALA A 62 -8.79 4.62 8.69
CA ALA A 62 -10.11 5.10 8.29
C ALA A 62 -11.19 4.15 8.79
N ALA A 63 -12.33 4.70 9.13
CA ALA A 63 -13.46 3.95 9.62
C ALA A 63 -14.76 4.45 8.98
N ASN A 64 -15.70 3.55 8.78
CA ASN A 64 -17.09 3.85 8.54
C ASN A 64 -17.94 3.42 9.75
N SER A 65 -19.27 3.59 9.67
CA SER A 65 -20.17 3.24 10.76
C SER A 65 -20.20 1.74 11.11
N ASN A 66 -19.59 0.87 10.31
CA ASN A 66 -19.70 -0.58 10.43
C ASN A 66 -18.35 -1.31 10.55
N ASP A 67 -17.24 -0.72 10.06
CA ASP A 67 -15.94 -1.39 10.05
C ASP A 67 -14.78 -0.41 9.80
N TYR A 68 -13.54 -0.85 10.07
CA TYR A 68 -12.35 -0.16 9.59
C TYR A 68 -12.26 -0.30 8.08
N VAL A 69 -12.00 0.79 7.39
CA VAL A 69 -11.75 0.77 5.94
C VAL A 69 -10.25 0.68 5.73
N ASP A 70 -9.80 -0.31 4.98
CA ASP A 70 -8.42 -0.35 4.52
C ASP A 70 -8.15 0.91 3.66
N VAL A 71 -7.39 1.82 4.20
CA VAL A 71 -6.90 2.98 3.45
C VAL A 71 -5.68 2.53 2.71
N VAL A 72 -5.82 2.38 1.41
CA VAL A 72 -4.66 2.21 0.55
C VAL A 72 -3.88 3.52 0.60
N ASN A 73 -2.75 3.54 1.30
CA ASN A 73 -1.81 4.65 1.20
C ASN A 73 -1.39 4.73 -0.27
N PRO A 74 -1.68 5.83 -1.00
CA PRO A 74 -1.30 5.94 -2.42
C PRO A 74 0.23 5.92 -2.62
N GLU A 75 1.01 6.09 -1.56
CA GLU A 75 2.46 5.94 -1.54
C GLU A 75 2.92 4.51 -1.22
N ALA A 76 1.99 3.63 -0.85
CA ALA A 76 2.29 2.23 -0.58
C ALA A 76 2.47 1.43 -1.87
N ILE A 77 3.22 0.34 -1.75
CA ILE A 77 3.31 -0.67 -2.80
C ILE A 77 1.94 -1.34 -3.00
N SER A 78 1.50 -1.51 -4.23
CA SER A 78 0.31 -2.28 -4.56
C SER A 78 0.60 -3.37 -5.58
N LEU A 79 -0.13 -4.48 -5.49
CA LEU A 79 0.02 -5.62 -6.37
C LEU A 79 -1.33 -5.94 -6.99
N GLY A 80 -1.44 -5.71 -8.29
CA GLY A 80 -2.62 -6.03 -9.09
C GLY A 80 -2.88 -7.54 -9.15
N SER A 81 -4.08 -7.90 -9.56
CA SER A 81 -4.45 -9.32 -9.71
C SER A 81 -3.55 -10.02 -10.72
N ALA A 82 -3.10 -11.21 -10.36
CA ALA A 82 -2.34 -12.06 -11.27
C ALA A 82 -3.17 -12.43 -12.49
N TYR A 83 -2.59 -12.36 -13.67
CA TYR A 83 -3.24 -12.80 -14.89
C TYR A 83 -2.26 -13.55 -15.80
N PRO A 84 -2.65 -14.77 -16.28
CA PRO A 84 -3.83 -15.53 -15.87
C PRO A 84 -3.76 -16.05 -14.43
N ASN A 85 -4.93 -16.34 -13.82
CA ASN A 85 -5.04 -17.03 -12.53
C ASN A 85 -6.38 -17.79 -12.48
N PRO A 86 -6.44 -19.15 -12.47
CA PRO A 86 -5.27 -20.08 -12.46
C PRO A 86 -4.38 -19.95 -13.69
N PHE A 87 -3.10 -20.37 -13.58
CA PHE A 87 -2.10 -20.20 -14.63
C PHE A 87 -1.31 -21.49 -14.94
N ASN A 88 -0.70 -21.53 -16.15
CA ASN A 88 0.14 -22.64 -16.63
C ASN A 88 1.09 -22.14 -17.73
N PRO A 89 2.40 -22.21 -17.62
CA PRO A 89 3.15 -22.25 -16.37
C PRO A 89 3.49 -20.83 -15.86
N ALA A 90 3.07 -19.76 -16.57
CA ALA A 90 3.45 -18.38 -16.26
C ALA A 90 2.24 -17.50 -15.94
N THR A 91 2.45 -16.53 -15.06
CA THR A 91 1.49 -15.47 -14.73
C THR A 91 2.20 -14.14 -14.54
N SER A 92 1.50 -13.04 -14.74
CA SER A 92 2.04 -11.70 -14.60
C SER A 92 1.26 -10.89 -13.57
N PHE A 93 1.96 -9.96 -12.93
CA PHE A 93 1.45 -9.04 -11.91
C PHE A 93 1.76 -7.62 -12.30
N GLU A 94 0.83 -6.71 -12.11
CA GLU A 94 1.09 -5.29 -12.14
C GLU A 94 1.51 -4.84 -10.75
N LEU A 95 2.78 -4.43 -10.60
CA LEU A 95 3.35 -3.91 -9.37
C LEU A 95 3.40 -2.39 -9.46
N SER A 96 2.68 -1.69 -8.59
CA SER A 96 2.76 -0.24 -8.46
C SER A 96 3.63 0.13 -7.26
N VAL A 97 4.66 0.93 -7.50
CA VAL A 97 5.59 1.46 -6.49
C VAL A 97 5.30 2.95 -6.36
N GLY A 98 4.80 3.38 -5.21
CA GLY A 98 4.43 4.78 -4.96
C GLY A 98 5.65 5.68 -4.80
N ASN A 99 6.64 5.24 -4.02
CA ASN A 99 7.89 5.97 -3.78
C ASN A 99 9.11 5.15 -4.17
N ALA A 100 10.13 5.82 -4.69
CA ALA A 100 11.41 5.18 -4.97
C ALA A 100 12.00 4.56 -3.70
N GLY A 101 12.39 3.28 -3.77
CA GLY A 101 12.91 2.59 -2.61
C GLY A 101 13.24 1.13 -2.88
N HIS A 102 13.71 0.43 -1.86
CA HIS A 102 13.99 -1.00 -1.96
C HIS A 102 12.68 -1.79 -1.98
N VAL A 103 12.53 -2.62 -3.00
CA VAL A 103 11.37 -3.50 -3.20
C VAL A 103 11.82 -4.95 -3.15
N THR A 104 11.14 -5.76 -2.36
CA THR A 104 11.29 -7.21 -2.35
C THR A 104 9.98 -7.88 -2.73
N MET A 105 9.99 -8.75 -3.74
CA MET A 105 8.82 -9.53 -4.16
C MET A 105 9.16 -11.02 -4.16
N ASN A 106 8.56 -11.76 -3.24
CA ASN A 106 8.80 -13.18 -3.01
C ASN A 106 7.56 -14.03 -3.27
N VAL A 107 7.80 -15.24 -3.72
CA VAL A 107 6.79 -16.30 -3.86
C VAL A 107 6.92 -17.27 -2.69
N TYR A 108 5.82 -17.58 -2.04
CA TYR A 108 5.72 -18.50 -0.90
C TYR A 108 4.86 -19.71 -1.25
N ASN A 109 5.24 -20.88 -0.76
CA ASN A 109 4.39 -22.06 -0.77
C ASN A 109 3.38 -22.02 0.40
N VAL A 110 2.49 -23.04 0.47
CA VAL A 110 1.48 -23.16 1.54
C VAL A 110 2.06 -23.36 2.93
N MET A 111 3.34 -23.71 3.06
CA MET A 111 4.06 -23.82 4.34
C MET A 111 4.70 -22.50 4.77
N GLY A 112 4.53 -21.41 3.99
CA GLY A 112 5.11 -20.10 4.26
C GLY A 112 6.61 -19.99 3.93
N GLN A 113 7.17 -20.94 3.19
CA GLN A 113 8.57 -20.91 2.78
C GLN A 113 8.70 -20.11 1.47
N VAL A 114 9.72 -19.25 1.38
CA VAL A 114 10.08 -18.59 0.13
C VAL A 114 10.60 -19.65 -0.84
N VAL A 115 9.96 -19.73 -1.99
CA VAL A 115 10.35 -20.66 -3.07
C VAL A 115 11.02 -19.96 -4.24
N GLU A 116 10.75 -18.66 -4.41
CA GLU A 116 11.39 -17.83 -5.42
C GLU A 116 11.35 -16.35 -5.03
N THR A 117 12.34 -15.57 -5.49
CA THR A 117 12.39 -14.12 -5.35
C THR A 117 12.29 -13.50 -6.74
N LEU A 118 11.21 -12.75 -6.99
CA LEU A 118 10.95 -12.14 -8.29
C LEU A 118 11.60 -10.75 -8.42
N VAL A 119 11.63 -10.00 -7.32
CA VAL A 119 12.26 -8.67 -7.23
C VAL A 119 13.02 -8.58 -5.91
N ASN A 120 14.22 -8.00 -5.93
CA ASN A 120 15.00 -7.66 -4.73
C ASN A 120 16.02 -6.57 -5.10
N ASN A 121 15.52 -5.36 -5.36
CA ASN A 121 16.35 -4.23 -5.77
C ASN A 121 15.64 -2.89 -5.46
N THR A 122 16.39 -1.80 -5.58
CA THR A 122 15.81 -0.45 -5.55
C THR A 122 15.07 -0.18 -6.87
N MET A 123 13.84 0.31 -6.76
CA MET A 123 12.98 0.68 -7.88
C MET A 123 12.53 2.13 -7.74
N ASP A 124 12.35 2.82 -8.85
CA ASP A 124 11.74 4.13 -8.89
C ASP A 124 10.22 4.04 -8.72
N ALA A 125 9.57 5.15 -8.37
CA ALA A 125 8.11 5.21 -8.39
C ALA A 125 7.57 4.94 -9.79
N GLY A 126 6.54 4.10 -9.91
CA GLY A 126 5.96 3.73 -11.21
C GLY A 126 5.27 2.38 -11.20
N ASN A 127 4.76 2.00 -12.37
CA ASN A 127 4.10 0.72 -12.60
C ASN A 127 5.02 -0.23 -13.36
N TYR A 128 5.12 -1.46 -12.88
CA TYR A 128 5.99 -2.50 -13.42
C TYR A 128 5.18 -3.76 -13.69
N ASN A 129 5.48 -4.44 -14.78
CA ASN A 129 4.90 -5.75 -15.07
C ASN A 129 5.92 -6.83 -14.71
N ILE A 130 5.63 -7.63 -13.69
CA ILE A 130 6.49 -8.69 -13.18
C ILE A 130 5.88 -10.03 -13.58
N THR A 131 6.65 -10.87 -14.24
CA THR A 131 6.21 -12.20 -14.66
C THR A 131 6.89 -13.28 -13.83
N TRP A 132 6.09 -14.23 -13.34
CA TRP A 132 6.58 -15.46 -12.71
C TRP A 132 6.41 -16.64 -13.64
N ASP A 133 7.52 -17.30 -13.98
CA ASP A 133 7.56 -18.59 -14.68
C ASP A 133 7.72 -19.73 -13.66
N ALA A 134 6.64 -20.45 -13.45
CA ALA A 134 6.57 -21.55 -12.50
C ALA A 134 6.80 -22.93 -13.14
N THR A 135 7.53 -23.01 -14.26
CA THR A 135 7.79 -24.27 -14.98
C THR A 135 8.40 -25.36 -14.09
N ASN A 136 9.22 -24.97 -13.11
CA ASN A 136 9.90 -25.91 -12.22
C ASN A 136 9.16 -26.19 -10.91
N PHE A 137 7.98 -25.60 -10.70
CA PHE A 137 7.20 -25.74 -9.47
C PHE A 137 6.03 -26.71 -9.66
N SER A 138 5.58 -27.34 -8.58
CA SER A 138 4.43 -28.25 -8.60
C SER A 138 3.11 -27.50 -8.65
N SER A 139 2.08 -28.10 -9.27
CA SER A 139 0.72 -27.56 -9.20
C SER A 139 0.30 -27.33 -7.75
N GLY A 140 -0.37 -26.22 -7.47
CA GLY A 140 -0.80 -25.86 -6.13
C GLY A 140 -1.01 -24.37 -5.93
N MET A 141 -1.37 -24.00 -4.70
CA MET A 141 -1.54 -22.61 -4.29
C MET A 141 -0.20 -22.02 -3.85
N TYR A 142 0.03 -20.78 -4.26
CA TYR A 142 1.17 -19.96 -3.87
C TYR A 142 0.67 -18.59 -3.43
N VAL A 143 1.47 -17.91 -2.61
CA VAL A 143 1.26 -16.52 -2.21
C VAL A 143 2.44 -15.70 -2.72
N VAL A 144 2.16 -14.68 -3.49
CA VAL A 144 3.15 -13.70 -3.92
C VAL A 144 3.02 -12.48 -3.02
N LYS A 145 4.13 -12.00 -2.45
CA LYS A 145 4.19 -10.92 -1.50
C LYS A 145 5.23 -9.90 -1.95
N ALA A 146 4.80 -8.66 -2.11
CA ALA A 146 5.66 -7.53 -2.41
C ALA A 146 5.75 -6.62 -1.18
N GLU A 147 6.96 -6.22 -0.80
CA GLU A 147 7.27 -5.45 0.41
C GLU A 147 8.20 -4.29 0.09
N THR A 148 7.94 -3.17 0.76
CA THR A 148 8.84 -2.02 0.88
C THR A 148 8.95 -1.63 2.35
N VAL A 149 9.78 -0.65 2.69
CA VAL A 149 9.84 -0.10 4.07
C VAL A 149 8.50 0.50 4.52
N ASN A 150 7.64 0.94 3.58
CA ASN A 150 6.41 1.69 3.85
C ASN A 150 5.12 0.90 3.56
N GLY A 151 5.22 -0.35 3.09
CA GLY A 151 4.02 -1.10 2.76
C GLY A 151 4.24 -2.53 2.32
N LEU A 152 3.13 -3.26 2.27
CA LEU A 152 3.08 -4.67 1.93
C LEU A 152 1.83 -4.94 1.09
N ALA A 153 2.00 -5.67 -0.02
CA ALA A 153 0.92 -6.16 -0.85
C ALA A 153 1.08 -7.66 -1.11
N SER A 154 -0.01 -8.40 -1.18
CA SER A 154 0.03 -9.84 -1.46
C SER A 154 -1.10 -10.31 -2.35
N GLN A 155 -0.82 -11.37 -3.14
CA GLN A 155 -1.79 -12.02 -4.02
C GLN A 155 -1.67 -13.54 -3.91
N LYS A 156 -2.83 -14.23 -3.93
CA LYS A 156 -2.89 -15.69 -4.03
C LYS A 156 -3.01 -16.10 -5.48
N VAL A 157 -2.23 -17.11 -5.88
CA VAL A 157 -2.21 -17.62 -7.25
C VAL A 157 -2.28 -19.16 -7.26
N MET A 158 -2.90 -19.70 -8.29
CA MET A 158 -3.09 -21.14 -8.45
C MET A 158 -2.35 -21.61 -9.71
N LEU A 159 -1.29 -22.41 -9.53
CA LEU A 159 -0.60 -23.09 -10.62
C LEU A 159 -1.31 -24.42 -10.95
N VAL A 160 -1.65 -24.60 -12.21
CA VAL A 160 -2.27 -25.82 -12.74
C VAL A 160 -1.41 -26.33 -13.91
N LYS A 161 -0.87 -27.51 -13.79
CA LYS A 161 -0.14 -28.22 -14.87
C LYS A 161 -0.95 -29.37 -15.37
#